data_360e1dabb84d2df8486af02bc6fa23ee
#
_entry.id   360e1dabb84d2df8486af02bc6fa23ee
#
_cell.length_a   1.000
_cell.length_b   1.000
_cell.length_c   1.000
_cell.angle_alpha   90.00
_cell.angle_beta   90.00
_cell.angle_gamma   90.00
#
_symmetry.space_group_name_H-M   'P 1'
#
loop_
_entity.id
_entity.type
_entity.pdbx_description
1 polymer ?
#
loop_
_entity_poly.entity_id
_entity_poly.type
_entity_poly.pdbx_seq_one_letter_code
_entity_poly.pdbx_strand_id
1 'polypeptide(L)'
;MAVRSAVIFVPDDTGKTGYERPMFLQRIMGVPMLSWLVQSLLASGVSRYFLVCLDAHRAEAKNCFPAEAELIVASDAEAADLMHVFLSTAEEFEQEVMVVTGPCIRINAESVLEGEEEAPRRACACRVGREVFMDALDGEDFSFSHFLVECGAAFTDHDGMFTVSDREELADWQPILKRAYLYELAHQGVEIWDYDNCYVEPGVRIGGGTVLLPGTIIRGASAVGHDCVIGPNTYLENAIIGNATRVNASQVLDSTIGSDAKIGPFSYIRADSVLENRAQAGSFTELKGSHLGEGSRVAQLAYLGDTDAGRGVQFGAASVTANFDRRATHRTRIEDDAFVGSGASLVAPVEIGRGAYIAAGTTVTEDVPSQALAIGRARQTNKKDWAGKNKR
;
A
#
# COMPACT_ATOMS: atom_id res chain seq x y z
N MET A 1 33.42 14.33 5.49
CA MET A 1 33.66 13.01 4.88
C MET A 1 32.36 12.22 4.93
N ALA A 2 32.06 11.40 3.94
CA ALA A 2 30.79 10.66 3.94
C ALA A 2 30.89 9.46 4.92
N VAL A 3 29.96 9.38 5.86
CA VAL A 3 29.79 8.19 6.73
C VAL A 3 29.12 7.10 5.89
N ARG A 4 29.72 5.91 5.83
CA ARG A 4 29.17 4.77 5.06
C ARG A 4 28.66 3.63 5.93
N SER A 5 29.07 3.58 7.18
CA SER A 5 28.66 2.56 8.15
C SER A 5 27.80 3.13 9.26
N ALA A 6 26.75 2.36 9.63
CA ALA A 6 25.89 2.71 10.76
C ALA A 6 25.76 1.51 11.72
N VAL A 7 25.85 1.80 13.01
CA VAL A 7 25.54 0.87 14.10
C VAL A 7 24.24 1.31 14.74
N ILE A 8 23.24 0.43 14.74
CA ILE A 8 21.90 0.74 15.22
C ILE A 8 21.55 -0.20 16.37
N PHE A 9 21.19 0.37 17.50
CA PHE A 9 20.70 -0.36 18.67
C PHE A 9 19.19 -0.29 18.73
N VAL A 10 18.54 -1.46 18.77
CA VAL A 10 17.09 -1.60 18.99
C VAL A 10 16.90 -2.04 20.45
N PRO A 11 16.68 -1.10 21.38
CA PRO A 11 16.50 -1.43 22.78
C PRO A 11 15.18 -2.17 22.99
N ASP A 12 15.14 -3.04 24.00
CA ASP A 12 13.87 -3.55 24.52
C ASP A 12 13.23 -2.49 25.43
N ASP A 13 12.38 -1.68 24.87
CA ASP A 13 11.64 -0.62 25.56
C ASP A 13 10.16 -0.96 25.77
N THR A 14 9.75 -2.21 25.51
CA THR A 14 8.38 -2.70 25.64
C THR A 14 7.78 -2.46 27.02
N GLY A 15 8.58 -2.65 28.06
CA GLY A 15 8.18 -2.39 29.44
C GLY A 15 7.93 -0.92 29.77
N LYS A 16 8.50 0.01 29.01
CA LYS A 16 8.34 1.47 29.18
C LYS A 16 7.21 2.02 28.32
N THR A 17 7.12 1.57 27.09
CA THR A 17 6.19 2.08 26.08
C THR A 17 4.80 1.44 26.18
N GLY A 18 4.73 0.25 26.81
CA GLY A 18 3.51 -0.57 26.88
C GLY A 18 3.07 -1.15 25.53
N TYR A 19 3.97 -1.20 24.55
CA TYR A 19 3.80 -1.95 23.32
C TYR A 19 4.35 -3.37 23.49
N GLU A 20 3.86 -4.31 22.71
CA GLU A 20 4.38 -5.69 22.65
C GLU A 20 5.70 -5.80 21.85
N ARG A 21 6.06 -4.77 21.11
CA ARG A 21 7.26 -4.67 20.25
C ARG A 21 8.04 -3.42 20.59
N PRO A 22 9.37 -3.45 20.42
CA PRO A 22 10.21 -2.25 20.55
C PRO A 22 9.69 -1.08 19.71
N MET A 23 9.93 0.14 20.18
CA MET A 23 9.47 1.36 19.51
C MET A 23 9.98 1.45 18.06
N PHE A 24 11.21 1.05 17.79
CA PHE A 24 11.76 1.00 16.42
C PHE A 24 10.95 0.13 15.44
N LEU A 25 10.22 -0.87 15.95
CA LEU A 25 9.38 -1.77 15.16
C LEU A 25 7.91 -1.33 15.14
N GLN A 26 7.56 -0.24 15.84
CA GLN A 26 6.25 0.38 15.70
C GLN A 26 6.12 1.02 14.32
N ARG A 27 4.89 1.04 13.81
CA ARG A 27 4.63 1.52 12.46
C ARG A 27 4.19 2.97 12.45
N ILE A 28 4.85 3.74 11.59
CA ILE A 28 4.42 5.08 11.20
C ILE A 28 3.99 5.00 9.73
N MET A 29 2.80 5.41 9.43
CA MET A 29 2.21 5.30 8.08
C MET A 29 2.26 3.87 7.49
N GLY A 30 2.03 2.85 8.34
CA GLY A 30 2.06 1.46 7.91
C GLY A 30 3.46 0.82 7.80
N VAL A 31 4.52 1.61 7.88
CA VAL A 31 5.93 1.17 7.73
C VAL A 31 6.64 1.20 9.09
N PRO A 32 7.45 0.18 9.47
CA PRO A 32 8.23 0.21 10.69
C PRO A 32 9.13 1.45 10.76
N MET A 33 9.26 2.06 11.93
CA MET A 33 10.13 3.23 12.14
C MET A 33 11.57 2.96 11.73
N LEU A 34 12.08 1.77 12.03
CA LEU A 34 13.41 1.34 11.61
C LEU A 34 13.61 1.40 10.09
N SER A 35 12.58 1.06 9.31
CA SER A 35 12.65 1.15 7.84
C SER A 35 12.74 2.61 7.35
N TRP A 36 12.02 3.54 8.00
CA TRP A 36 12.15 4.97 7.71
C TRP A 36 13.59 5.46 7.94
N LEU A 37 14.17 5.11 9.09
CA LEU A 37 15.54 5.46 9.42
C LEU A 37 16.52 4.89 8.39
N VAL A 38 16.43 3.59 8.10
CA VAL A 38 17.33 2.89 7.16
C VAL A 38 17.26 3.50 5.76
N GLN A 39 16.07 3.80 5.25
CA GLN A 39 15.91 4.45 3.94
C GLN A 39 16.55 5.84 3.92
N SER A 40 16.39 6.61 4.97
CA SER A 40 16.99 7.93 5.08
C SER A 40 18.52 7.87 5.17
N LEU A 41 19.08 6.91 5.91
CA LEU A 41 20.52 6.68 6.00
C LEU A 41 21.10 6.22 4.64
N LEU A 42 20.40 5.32 3.96
CA LEU A 42 20.77 4.84 2.62
C LEU A 42 20.82 6.01 1.61
N ALA A 43 19.81 6.87 1.62
CA ALA A 43 19.78 8.07 0.78
C ALA A 43 20.93 9.04 1.06
N SER A 44 21.51 8.99 2.27
CA SER A 44 22.69 9.77 2.68
C SER A 44 24.03 9.08 2.36
N GLY A 45 24.01 7.90 1.73
CA GLY A 45 25.19 7.16 1.32
C GLY A 45 25.66 6.09 2.30
N VAL A 46 24.92 5.82 3.38
CA VAL A 46 25.22 4.70 4.29
C VAL A 46 24.80 3.39 3.62
N SER A 47 25.70 2.46 3.48
CA SER A 47 25.46 1.17 2.81
C SER A 47 25.76 -0.05 3.67
N ARG A 48 26.47 0.13 4.78
CA ARG A 48 26.87 -0.91 5.72
C ARG A 48 26.21 -0.70 7.05
N TYR A 49 25.57 -1.74 7.57
CA TYR A 49 24.79 -1.66 8.80
C TYR A 49 25.16 -2.77 9.78
N PHE A 50 25.30 -2.39 11.03
CA PHE A 50 25.39 -3.31 12.14
C PHE A 50 24.20 -3.09 13.07
N LEU A 51 23.36 -4.11 13.23
CA LEU A 51 22.13 -4.03 14.01
C LEU A 51 22.27 -4.88 15.28
N VAL A 52 22.07 -4.27 16.43
CA VAL A 52 21.97 -4.96 17.70
C VAL A 52 20.52 -5.00 18.14
N CYS A 53 19.98 -6.19 18.35
CA CYS A 53 18.60 -6.38 18.80
C CYS A 53 18.41 -7.71 19.52
N LEU A 54 17.33 -7.85 20.29
CA LEU A 54 16.94 -9.13 20.89
C LEU A 54 16.66 -10.19 19.81
N ASP A 55 17.00 -11.43 20.07
CA ASP A 55 16.75 -12.55 19.15
C ASP A 55 15.28 -12.69 18.77
N ALA A 56 14.36 -12.40 19.69
CA ALA A 56 12.92 -12.43 19.43
C ALA A 56 12.48 -11.48 18.30
N HIS A 57 13.22 -10.40 18.06
CA HIS A 57 12.88 -9.37 17.07
C HIS A 57 13.80 -9.39 15.83
N ARG A 58 14.82 -10.27 15.81
CA ARG A 58 15.85 -10.33 14.77
C ARG A 58 15.28 -10.45 13.37
N ALA A 59 14.31 -11.32 13.16
CA ALA A 59 13.71 -11.55 11.83
C ALA A 59 12.93 -10.31 11.34
N GLU A 60 12.13 -9.69 12.21
CA GLU A 60 11.35 -8.50 11.87
C GLU A 60 12.25 -7.29 11.61
N ALA A 61 13.25 -7.07 12.47
CA ALA A 61 14.21 -6.00 12.32
C ALA A 61 15.05 -6.14 11.03
N LYS A 62 15.48 -7.35 10.69
CA LYS A 62 16.20 -7.63 9.43
C LYS A 62 15.37 -7.26 8.20
N ASN A 63 14.06 -7.49 8.22
CA ASN A 63 13.17 -7.17 7.10
C ASN A 63 13.00 -5.65 6.87
N CYS A 64 13.49 -4.81 7.79
CA CYS A 64 13.51 -3.36 7.63
C CYS A 64 14.62 -2.84 6.70
N PHE A 65 15.55 -3.70 6.31
CA PHE A 65 16.71 -3.35 5.48
C PHE A 65 16.51 -3.86 4.05
N PRO A 66 16.96 -3.09 3.03
CA PRO A 66 16.92 -3.54 1.65
C PRO A 66 17.88 -4.72 1.42
N ALA A 67 17.60 -5.54 0.43
CA ALA A 67 18.35 -6.76 0.16
C ALA A 67 19.83 -6.52 -0.25
N GLU A 68 20.08 -5.34 -0.82
CA GLU A 68 21.42 -4.89 -1.25
C GLU A 68 22.29 -4.31 -0.12
N ALA A 69 21.71 -4.05 1.06
CA ALA A 69 22.45 -3.53 2.20
C ALA A 69 23.40 -4.60 2.79
N GLU A 70 24.64 -4.23 3.06
CA GLU A 70 25.55 -5.05 3.86
C GLU A 70 25.09 -4.98 5.33
N LEU A 71 24.45 -6.03 5.82
CA LEU A 71 23.83 -6.07 7.14
C LEU A 71 24.37 -7.21 8.00
N ILE A 72 24.93 -6.87 9.15
CA ILE A 72 25.22 -7.83 10.25
C ILE A 72 24.17 -7.58 11.34
N VAL A 73 23.58 -8.67 11.84
CA VAL A 73 22.61 -8.62 12.96
C VAL A 73 23.15 -9.47 14.10
N ALA A 74 23.30 -8.88 15.27
CA ALA A 74 23.83 -9.51 16.48
C ALA A 74 22.88 -9.35 17.66
N SER A 75 22.93 -10.30 18.61
CA SER A 75 22.40 -10.12 19.96
C SER A 75 23.43 -9.36 20.81
N ASP A 76 22.99 -8.84 21.96
CA ASP A 76 23.91 -8.13 22.87
C ASP A 76 25.15 -8.98 23.25
N ALA A 77 24.98 -10.29 23.40
CA ALA A 77 26.07 -11.21 23.81
C ALA A 77 27.12 -11.39 22.72
N GLU A 78 26.77 -11.27 21.44
CA GLU A 78 27.66 -11.49 20.30
C GLU A 78 28.15 -10.16 19.70
N ALA A 79 27.56 -9.04 20.13
CA ALA A 79 27.72 -7.77 19.46
C ALA A 79 29.16 -7.24 19.47
N ALA A 80 29.88 -7.35 20.56
CA ALA A 80 31.26 -6.83 20.68
C ALA A 80 32.19 -7.44 19.65
N ASP A 81 32.28 -8.79 19.63
CA ASP A 81 33.18 -9.52 18.72
C ASP A 81 32.87 -9.30 17.25
N LEU A 82 31.56 -9.38 16.90
CA LEU A 82 31.10 -9.17 15.52
C LEU A 82 31.28 -7.72 15.07
N MET A 83 31.10 -6.74 15.97
CA MET A 83 31.28 -5.35 15.67
C MET A 83 32.72 -4.97 15.41
N HIS A 84 33.66 -5.59 16.17
CA HIS A 84 35.08 -5.43 15.90
C HIS A 84 35.43 -5.88 14.47
N VAL A 85 34.92 -7.04 14.04
CA VAL A 85 35.09 -7.52 12.66
C VAL A 85 34.44 -6.55 11.65
N PHE A 86 33.24 -6.08 11.91
CA PHE A 86 32.53 -5.10 11.04
C PHE A 86 33.32 -3.82 10.87
N LEU A 87 33.87 -3.27 11.95
CA LEU A 87 34.64 -2.03 11.90
C LEU A 87 36.00 -2.22 11.24
N SER A 88 36.66 -3.37 11.48
CA SER A 88 37.98 -3.69 10.88
C SER A 88 37.93 -3.87 9.37
N THR A 89 36.78 -4.28 8.83
CA THR A 89 36.56 -4.46 7.37
C THR A 89 36.12 -3.18 6.65
N ALA A 90 35.94 -2.04 7.36
CA ALA A 90 35.62 -0.77 6.74
C ALA A 90 36.80 -0.25 5.90
N GLU A 91 36.48 0.50 4.84
CA GLU A 91 37.49 1.08 3.95
C GLU A 91 38.38 2.09 4.70
N GLU A 92 39.66 2.20 4.33
CA GLU A 92 40.67 3.05 5.04
C GLU A 92 40.25 4.54 5.13
N PHE A 93 39.48 5.02 4.21
CA PHE A 93 39.02 6.43 4.22
C PHE A 93 37.81 6.67 5.13
N GLU A 94 37.16 5.64 5.63
CA GLU A 94 36.03 5.73 6.54
C GLU A 94 36.52 5.90 7.97
N GLN A 95 36.57 7.15 8.45
CA GLN A 95 37.10 7.51 9.76
C GLN A 95 36.02 7.60 10.83
N GLU A 96 34.74 7.73 10.44
CA GLU A 96 33.62 7.89 11.35
C GLU A 96 32.51 6.90 11.06
N VAL A 97 31.82 6.47 12.09
CA VAL A 97 30.66 5.58 12.06
C VAL A 97 29.48 6.30 12.69
N MET A 98 28.32 6.17 12.08
CA MET A 98 27.06 6.65 12.67
C MET A 98 26.59 5.64 13.72
N VAL A 99 26.33 6.10 14.94
CA VAL A 99 25.78 5.26 16.02
C VAL A 99 24.42 5.78 16.38
N VAL A 100 23.41 4.91 16.29
CA VAL A 100 22.01 5.21 16.64
C VAL A 100 21.65 4.42 17.89
N THR A 101 21.29 5.13 18.96
CA THR A 101 21.15 4.59 20.31
C THR A 101 19.73 4.43 20.79
N GLY A 102 18.75 4.92 20.04
CA GLY A 102 17.35 4.86 20.43
C GLY A 102 16.40 5.13 19.26
N PRO A 103 15.10 4.87 19.48
CA PRO A 103 14.10 5.04 18.46
C PRO A 103 14.08 6.46 17.92
N CYS A 104 14.29 6.60 16.63
CA CYS A 104 14.32 7.90 15.96
C CYS A 104 13.86 7.80 14.52
N ILE A 105 13.44 8.92 14.00
CA ILE A 105 13.16 9.15 12.59
C ILE A 105 14.10 10.23 12.08
N ARG A 106 14.38 10.24 10.78
CA ARG A 106 15.12 11.30 10.13
C ARG A 106 14.27 11.97 9.08
N ILE A 107 14.22 13.29 9.11
CA ILE A 107 13.49 14.11 8.15
C ILE A 107 14.45 15.16 7.61
N ASN A 108 14.41 15.44 6.30
CA ASN A 108 15.06 16.62 5.74
C ASN A 108 14.28 17.86 6.21
N ALA A 109 14.81 18.53 7.21
CA ALA A 109 14.11 19.54 8.01
C ALA A 109 13.76 20.83 7.26
N GLU A 110 14.42 21.13 6.15
CA GLU A 110 14.26 22.43 5.47
C GLU A 110 12.86 22.67 4.88
N SER A 111 12.09 21.61 4.58
CA SER A 111 10.78 21.75 3.93
C SER A 111 9.57 21.54 4.84
N VAL A 112 9.74 21.01 6.05
CA VAL A 112 8.61 20.53 6.87
C VAL A 112 8.42 21.35 8.15
N LEU A 113 9.45 22.05 8.63
CA LEU A 113 9.45 22.73 9.93
C LEU A 113 9.25 24.25 9.86
N GLU A 114 8.90 24.82 8.72
CA GLU A 114 8.49 26.22 8.67
C GLU A 114 7.15 26.41 9.40
N GLY A 115 7.21 26.60 10.71
CA GLY A 115 6.06 27.00 11.52
C GLY A 115 5.75 26.18 12.76
N GLU A 116 6.46 25.12 13.08
CA GLU A 116 6.25 24.36 14.33
C GLU A 116 7.34 24.69 15.35
N GLU A 117 6.90 25.25 16.49
CA GLU A 117 7.75 25.49 17.65
C GLU A 117 8.30 24.16 18.17
N GLU A 118 9.63 24.10 18.30
CA GLU A 118 10.47 23.13 19.01
C GLU A 118 9.82 21.78 19.39
N ALA A 119 9.83 20.79 18.48
CA ALA A 119 9.70 19.41 18.88
C ALA A 119 10.82 19.02 19.88
N PRO A 120 10.55 18.26 20.96
CA PRO A 120 11.55 17.92 21.95
C PRO A 120 12.67 17.09 21.32
N ARG A 121 13.83 17.74 21.13
CA ARG A 121 15.01 17.14 20.52
C ARG A 121 15.82 16.46 21.61
N ARG A 122 15.80 15.13 21.65
CA ARG A 122 16.75 14.33 22.43
C ARG A 122 17.77 13.72 21.48
N ALA A 123 19.04 13.77 21.83
CA ALA A 123 20.09 13.16 21.03
C ALA A 123 19.90 11.62 21.00
N CYS A 124 19.67 11.07 19.83
CA CYS A 124 19.47 9.62 19.61
C CYS A 124 20.51 9.03 18.66
N ALA A 125 21.37 9.85 18.08
CA ALA A 125 22.42 9.44 17.17
C ALA A 125 23.65 10.31 17.32
N CYS A 126 24.84 9.73 17.09
CA CYS A 126 26.11 10.42 17.11
C CYS A 126 27.04 9.89 16.03
N ARG A 127 28.06 10.65 15.67
CA ARG A 127 29.19 10.17 14.87
C ARG A 127 30.34 9.89 15.81
N VAL A 128 30.92 8.71 15.71
CA VAL A 128 32.02 8.24 16.53
C VAL A 128 33.22 7.94 15.62
N GLY A 129 34.41 8.37 16.02
CA GLY A 129 35.63 7.99 15.34
C GLY A 129 35.81 6.47 15.37
N ARG A 130 36.09 5.85 14.22
CA ARG A 130 36.25 4.39 14.10
C ARG A 130 37.30 3.84 15.05
N GLU A 131 38.45 4.48 15.14
CA GLU A 131 39.54 4.05 16.04
C GLU A 131 39.10 4.14 17.52
N VAL A 132 38.45 5.21 17.91
CA VAL A 132 37.90 5.38 19.28
C VAL A 132 36.92 4.30 19.62
N PHE A 133 36.11 3.89 18.66
CA PHE A 133 35.11 2.85 18.85
C PHE A 133 35.80 1.46 18.97
N MET A 134 36.81 1.17 18.15
CA MET A 134 37.57 -0.05 18.21
C MET A 134 38.36 -0.19 19.52
N ASP A 135 39.02 0.87 19.94
CA ASP A 135 39.76 0.89 21.24
C ASP A 135 38.83 0.63 22.43
N ALA A 136 37.61 1.14 22.38
CA ALA A 136 36.61 0.89 23.40
C ALA A 136 36.12 -0.59 23.41
N LEU A 137 35.99 -1.23 22.24
CA LEU A 137 35.62 -2.65 22.12
C LEU A 137 36.69 -3.61 22.67
N ASP A 138 37.97 -3.21 22.64
CA ASP A 138 39.08 -3.98 23.15
C ASP A 138 39.25 -3.90 24.71
N GLY A 139 38.45 -3.05 25.38
CA GLY A 139 38.43 -2.90 26.83
C GLY A 139 37.82 -4.12 27.54
N GLU A 140 38.45 -4.58 28.65
CA GLU A 140 38.00 -5.76 29.42
C GLU A 140 36.57 -5.65 29.99
N ASP A 141 36.04 -4.44 30.14
CA ASP A 141 34.68 -4.15 30.69
C ASP A 141 33.77 -3.43 29.68
N PHE A 142 33.90 -3.75 28.37
CA PHE A 142 33.06 -3.09 27.37
C PHE A 142 31.58 -3.36 27.62
N SER A 143 30.84 -2.26 27.79
CA SER A 143 29.39 -2.25 27.84
C SER A 143 28.87 -1.18 26.90
N PHE A 144 27.97 -1.55 25.98
CA PHE A 144 27.37 -0.57 25.06
C PHE A 144 26.70 0.58 25.77
N SER A 145 26.00 0.33 26.88
CA SER A 145 25.33 1.38 27.65
C SER A 145 26.34 2.34 28.29
N HIS A 146 27.48 1.86 28.76
CA HIS A 146 28.55 2.71 29.35
C HIS A 146 29.27 3.51 28.26
N PHE A 147 29.65 2.85 27.19
CA PHE A 147 30.27 3.49 26.01
C PHE A 147 29.40 4.62 25.43
N LEU A 148 28.09 4.37 25.32
CA LEU A 148 27.16 5.37 24.83
C LEU A 148 27.04 6.58 25.78
N VAL A 149 27.17 6.38 27.09
CA VAL A 149 27.23 7.48 28.08
C VAL A 149 28.53 8.25 27.97
N GLU A 150 29.66 7.55 27.80
CA GLU A 150 30.97 8.19 27.62
C GLU A 150 31.07 8.97 26.29
N CYS A 151 30.54 8.38 25.20
CA CYS A 151 30.41 9.06 23.92
C CYS A 151 29.35 10.18 23.96
N GLY A 152 28.41 10.14 24.89
CA GLY A 152 27.26 11.03 25.00
C GLY A 152 27.61 12.50 25.21
N ALA A 153 28.84 12.83 25.59
CA ALA A 153 29.33 14.21 25.56
C ALA A 153 29.43 14.79 24.13
N ALA A 154 29.36 13.93 23.11
CA ALA A 154 29.42 14.26 21.70
C ALA A 154 28.06 14.11 20.95
N PHE A 155 26.96 13.77 21.65
CA PHE A 155 25.63 13.75 21.06
C PHE A 155 25.23 15.19 20.68
N THR A 156 25.66 15.61 19.56
CA THR A 156 25.20 16.85 18.94
C THR A 156 23.97 16.55 18.11
N ASP A 157 23.04 17.49 18.10
CA ASP A 157 21.83 17.51 17.30
C ASP A 157 22.22 17.34 15.81
N HIS A 158 22.18 16.12 15.28
CA HIS A 158 22.73 15.84 13.98
C HIS A 158 21.64 15.50 12.97
N ASP A 159 21.62 16.30 11.91
CA ASP A 159 21.06 15.96 10.60
C ASP A 159 19.56 15.63 10.56
N GLY A 160 18.73 16.38 11.32
CA GLY A 160 17.26 16.18 11.22
C GLY A 160 16.77 14.87 11.84
N MET A 161 17.50 14.29 12.80
CA MET A 161 17.04 13.14 13.57
C MET A 161 16.21 13.56 14.78
N PHE A 162 15.04 12.93 14.93
CA PHE A 162 14.09 13.18 16.00
C PHE A 162 13.79 11.90 16.76
N THR A 163 13.85 11.96 18.09
CA THR A 163 13.47 10.82 18.93
C THR A 163 11.97 10.58 18.91
N VAL A 164 11.60 9.31 19.03
CA VAL A 164 10.22 8.88 19.24
C VAL A 164 10.22 7.88 20.39
N SER A 165 10.00 8.37 21.60
CA SER A 165 10.22 7.60 22.83
C SER A 165 8.97 6.94 23.38
N ASP A 166 7.78 7.41 23.00
CA ASP A 166 6.51 6.93 23.55
C ASP A 166 5.37 6.99 22.52
N ARG A 167 4.16 6.65 22.97
CA ARG A 167 2.95 6.59 22.12
C ARG A 167 2.44 7.96 21.72
N GLU A 168 2.63 8.96 22.53
CA GLU A 168 2.17 10.32 22.26
C GLU A 168 3.04 10.94 21.19
N GLU A 169 4.37 10.88 21.35
CA GLU A 169 5.31 11.29 20.31
C GLU A 169 5.09 10.55 18.99
N LEU A 170 4.84 9.23 19.03
CA LEU A 170 4.53 8.46 17.83
C LEU A 170 3.26 8.95 17.12
N ALA A 171 2.22 9.31 17.89
CA ALA A 171 0.98 9.84 17.35
C ALA A 171 1.19 11.25 16.73
N ASP A 172 1.99 12.09 17.36
CA ASP A 172 2.30 13.45 16.87
C ASP A 172 3.11 13.41 15.56
N TRP A 173 4.00 12.44 15.41
CA TRP A 173 4.80 12.28 14.20
C TRP A 173 4.02 11.75 13.00
N GLN A 174 2.92 11.03 13.19
CA GLN A 174 2.10 10.48 12.10
C GLN A 174 1.66 11.55 11.08
N PRO A 175 1.00 12.65 11.48
CA PRO A 175 0.56 13.67 10.54
C PRO A 175 1.73 14.43 9.90
N ILE A 176 2.82 14.65 10.63
CA ILE A 176 4.01 15.36 10.13
C ILE A 176 4.65 14.56 9.00
N LEU A 177 4.93 13.27 9.21
CA LEU A 177 5.50 12.40 8.19
C LEU A 177 4.57 12.18 7.00
N LYS A 178 3.26 12.05 7.26
CA LYS A 178 2.27 11.97 6.19
C LYS A 178 2.35 13.19 5.29
N ARG A 179 2.39 14.38 5.87
CA ARG A 179 2.42 15.64 5.12
C ARG A 179 3.73 15.77 4.34
N ALA A 180 4.86 15.45 4.96
CA ALA A 180 6.16 15.43 4.30
C ALA A 180 6.17 14.52 3.07
N TYR A 181 5.67 13.30 3.22
CA TYR A 181 5.59 12.33 2.13
C TYR A 181 4.66 12.79 1.00
N LEU A 182 3.51 13.37 1.33
CA LEU A 182 2.60 13.94 0.33
C LEU A 182 3.22 15.12 -0.43
N TYR A 183 4.03 15.96 0.23
CA TYR A 183 4.79 17.01 -0.45
C TYR A 183 5.84 16.44 -1.41
N GLU A 184 6.51 15.36 -1.03
CA GLU A 184 7.44 14.67 -1.92
C GLU A 184 6.74 14.16 -3.18
N LEU A 185 5.56 13.54 -3.05
CA LEU A 185 4.74 13.13 -4.19
C LEU A 185 4.31 14.34 -5.05
N ALA A 186 3.97 15.46 -4.43
CA ALA A 186 3.63 16.68 -5.16
C ALA A 186 4.82 17.22 -5.98
N HIS A 187 6.04 17.17 -5.43
CA HIS A 187 7.25 17.51 -6.18
C HIS A 187 7.54 16.56 -7.35
N GLN A 188 7.06 15.33 -7.28
CA GLN A 188 7.11 14.36 -8.38
C GLN A 188 6.00 14.57 -9.42
N GLY A 189 5.17 15.61 -9.26
CA GLY A 189 4.13 15.99 -10.21
C GLY A 189 2.75 15.41 -9.92
N VAL A 190 2.50 14.93 -8.71
CA VAL A 190 1.16 14.50 -8.27
C VAL A 190 0.40 15.71 -7.73
N GLU A 191 -0.82 15.95 -8.19
CA GLU A 191 -1.69 17.00 -7.68
C GLU A 191 -2.52 16.46 -6.50
N ILE A 192 -2.41 17.08 -5.32
CA ILE A 192 -3.10 16.66 -4.09
C ILE A 192 -3.99 17.81 -3.61
N TRP A 193 -5.31 17.60 -3.60
CA TRP A 193 -6.24 18.67 -3.24
C TRP A 193 -6.41 18.88 -1.74
N ASP A 194 -6.18 17.83 -0.94
CA ASP A 194 -6.37 17.88 0.50
C ASP A 194 -5.30 17.02 1.20
N TYR A 195 -4.28 17.67 1.75
CA TYR A 195 -3.19 16.99 2.45
C TYR A 195 -3.63 16.39 3.79
N ASP A 196 -4.70 16.90 4.40
CA ASP A 196 -5.15 16.41 5.70
C ASP A 196 -5.98 15.13 5.58
N ASN A 197 -6.79 15.01 4.53
CA ASN A 197 -7.67 13.87 4.31
C ASN A 197 -7.22 12.90 3.20
N CYS A 198 -6.03 13.07 2.63
CA CYS A 198 -5.38 12.07 1.79
C CYS A 198 -4.39 11.25 2.61
N TYR A 199 -4.32 9.95 2.32
CA TYR A 199 -3.34 9.04 2.90
C TYR A 199 -2.73 8.17 1.81
N VAL A 200 -1.41 8.25 1.66
CA VAL A 200 -0.63 7.40 0.76
C VAL A 200 0.44 6.71 1.57
N GLU A 201 0.44 5.39 1.58
CA GLU A 201 1.44 4.60 2.29
C GLU A 201 2.79 4.70 1.57
N PRO A 202 3.91 4.86 2.30
CA PRO A 202 5.24 4.87 1.71
C PRO A 202 5.51 3.60 0.90
N GLY A 203 6.13 3.77 -0.27
CA GLY A 203 6.35 2.69 -1.22
C GLY A 203 5.29 2.59 -2.32
N VAL A 204 4.15 3.25 -2.18
CA VAL A 204 3.18 3.43 -3.27
C VAL A 204 3.80 4.32 -4.35
N ARG A 205 3.67 3.91 -5.60
CA ARG A 205 4.15 4.67 -6.76
C ARG A 205 2.99 5.35 -7.46
N ILE A 206 3.12 6.64 -7.75
CA ILE A 206 2.09 7.43 -8.44
C ILE A 206 2.74 8.21 -9.58
N GLY A 207 2.22 8.05 -10.78
CA GLY A 207 2.70 8.77 -11.96
C GLY A 207 2.31 10.26 -11.94
N GLY A 208 3.16 11.09 -12.52
CA GLY A 208 2.93 12.53 -12.63
C GLY A 208 1.64 12.87 -13.39
N GLY A 209 1.06 14.05 -13.13
CA GLY A 209 -0.24 14.47 -13.68
C GLY A 209 -1.45 13.82 -13.00
N THR A 210 -1.23 12.85 -12.11
CA THR A 210 -2.31 12.21 -11.35
C THR A 210 -2.84 13.13 -10.25
N VAL A 211 -4.16 13.21 -10.14
CA VAL A 211 -4.88 14.01 -9.15
C VAL A 211 -5.44 13.12 -8.05
N LEU A 212 -5.11 13.42 -6.79
CA LEU A 212 -5.69 12.81 -5.60
C LEU A 212 -6.73 13.73 -4.98
N LEU A 213 -7.98 13.27 -4.94
CA LEU A 213 -9.10 14.00 -4.35
C LEU A 213 -9.27 13.65 -2.87
N PRO A 214 -9.95 14.50 -2.07
CA PRO A 214 -10.12 14.29 -0.63
C PRO A 214 -10.67 12.91 -0.25
N GLY A 215 -10.18 12.35 0.85
CA GLY A 215 -10.59 11.04 1.35
C GLY A 215 -9.97 9.86 0.60
N THR A 216 -8.99 10.10 -0.27
CA THR A 216 -8.25 9.04 -0.97
C THR A 216 -7.27 8.35 -0.02
N ILE A 217 -7.32 7.01 0.02
CA ILE A 217 -6.40 6.15 0.78
C ILE A 217 -5.77 5.15 -0.20
N ILE A 218 -4.43 5.15 -0.29
CA ILE A 218 -3.68 4.21 -1.15
C ILE A 218 -2.63 3.49 -0.30
N ARG A 219 -2.67 2.16 -0.28
CA ARG A 219 -1.83 1.33 0.60
C ARG A 219 -1.21 0.13 -0.11
N GLY A 220 -0.30 -0.50 0.61
CA GLY A 220 0.33 -1.76 0.21
C GLY A 220 1.19 -1.62 -1.04
N ALA A 221 1.26 -2.67 -1.85
CA ALA A 221 2.03 -2.70 -3.10
C ALA A 221 1.34 -1.99 -4.28
N SER A 222 0.55 -0.93 -3.99
CA SER A 222 -0.21 -0.22 -5.03
C SER A 222 0.68 0.59 -5.96
N ALA A 223 0.27 0.66 -7.22
CA ALA A 223 0.88 1.53 -8.23
C ALA A 223 -0.21 2.22 -9.07
N VAL A 224 -0.12 3.53 -9.21
CA VAL A 224 -1.05 4.34 -10.01
C VAL A 224 -0.27 4.96 -11.17
N GLY A 225 -0.78 4.84 -12.37
CA GLY A 225 -0.17 5.41 -13.57
C GLY A 225 -0.23 6.93 -13.64
N HIS A 226 0.09 7.48 -14.81
CA HIS A 226 0.07 8.91 -15.08
C HIS A 226 -1.34 9.41 -15.42
N ASP A 227 -1.61 10.71 -15.18
CA ASP A 227 -2.83 11.41 -15.60
C ASP A 227 -4.14 10.79 -15.08
N CYS A 228 -4.06 10.09 -13.95
CA CYS A 228 -5.22 9.48 -13.30
C CYS A 228 -6.00 10.50 -12.45
N VAL A 229 -7.26 10.17 -12.13
CA VAL A 229 -8.05 10.90 -11.12
C VAL A 229 -8.55 9.89 -10.10
N ILE A 230 -8.01 9.95 -8.88
CA ILE A 230 -8.32 9.03 -7.79
C ILE A 230 -9.06 9.76 -6.67
N GLY A 231 -10.23 9.27 -6.35
CA GLY A 231 -11.08 9.88 -5.34
C GLY A 231 -12.34 10.52 -5.91
N PRO A 232 -13.13 11.28 -5.08
CA PRO A 232 -12.97 11.34 -3.63
C PRO A 232 -13.31 10.00 -2.93
N ASN A 233 -12.97 9.86 -1.65
CA ASN A 233 -13.33 8.70 -0.82
C ASN A 233 -13.07 7.35 -1.49
N THR A 234 -11.88 7.21 -2.07
CA THR A 234 -11.42 6.00 -2.77
C THR A 234 -10.40 5.26 -1.94
N TYR A 235 -10.54 3.94 -1.87
CA TYR A 235 -9.61 3.06 -1.17
C TYR A 235 -8.94 2.10 -2.17
N LEU A 236 -7.62 2.18 -2.27
CA LEU A 236 -6.80 1.29 -3.09
C LEU A 236 -5.82 0.51 -2.20
N GLU A 237 -5.79 -0.81 -2.31
CA GLU A 237 -4.85 -1.66 -1.59
C GLU A 237 -4.33 -2.78 -2.51
N ASN A 238 -3.01 -2.89 -2.64
CA ASN A 238 -2.36 -3.81 -3.57
C ASN A 238 -2.94 -3.71 -5.00
N ALA A 239 -3.30 -2.49 -5.41
CA ALA A 239 -3.99 -2.22 -6.66
C ALA A 239 -3.04 -1.64 -7.72
N ILE A 240 -3.09 -2.17 -8.93
CA ILE A 240 -2.36 -1.64 -10.08
C ILE A 240 -3.35 -0.88 -10.97
N ILE A 241 -3.15 0.42 -11.13
CA ILE A 241 -4.03 1.31 -11.91
C ILE A 241 -3.24 1.84 -13.11
N GLY A 242 -3.73 1.60 -14.31
CA GLY A 242 -3.14 2.11 -15.56
C GLY A 242 -3.37 3.61 -15.76
N ASN A 243 -2.72 4.16 -16.79
CA ASN A 243 -2.73 5.59 -17.08
C ASN A 243 -4.12 6.13 -17.45
N ALA A 244 -4.36 7.41 -17.20
CA ALA A 244 -5.59 8.14 -17.56
C ALA A 244 -6.88 7.51 -17.00
N THR A 245 -6.76 6.68 -15.97
CA THR A 245 -7.87 5.97 -15.34
C THR A 245 -8.52 6.81 -14.24
N ARG A 246 -9.84 6.67 -14.11
CA ARG A 246 -10.61 7.35 -13.08
C ARG A 246 -11.22 6.36 -12.12
N VAL A 247 -10.93 6.50 -10.82
CA VAL A 247 -11.53 5.71 -9.74
C VAL A 247 -12.23 6.67 -8.79
N ASN A 248 -13.56 6.59 -8.74
CA ASN A 248 -14.39 7.54 -8.00
C ASN A 248 -15.14 6.82 -6.88
N ALA A 249 -14.98 7.26 -5.63
CA ALA A 249 -15.70 6.81 -4.43
C ALA A 249 -15.85 5.27 -4.36
N SER A 250 -14.78 4.54 -4.62
CA SER A 250 -14.80 3.10 -4.84
C SER A 250 -13.64 2.40 -4.11
N GLN A 251 -13.74 1.09 -3.98
CA GLN A 251 -12.69 0.26 -3.41
C GLN A 251 -12.11 -0.69 -4.46
N VAL A 252 -10.78 -0.76 -4.54
CA VAL A 252 -10.05 -1.68 -5.41
C VAL A 252 -9.00 -2.40 -4.58
N LEU A 253 -9.17 -3.73 -4.43
CA LEU A 253 -8.32 -4.57 -3.59
C LEU A 253 -7.69 -5.68 -4.41
N ASP A 254 -6.37 -5.87 -4.27
CA ASP A 254 -5.59 -6.96 -4.89
C ASP A 254 -5.96 -7.18 -6.36
N SER A 255 -6.06 -6.10 -7.13
CA SER A 255 -6.64 -6.11 -8.49
C SER A 255 -5.89 -5.22 -9.46
N THR A 256 -6.06 -5.48 -10.75
CA THR A 256 -5.44 -4.69 -11.82
C THR A 256 -6.49 -4.01 -12.68
N ILE A 257 -6.35 -2.70 -12.85
CA ILE A 257 -7.20 -1.87 -13.71
C ILE A 257 -6.31 -1.29 -14.82
N GLY A 258 -6.68 -1.52 -16.05
CA GLY A 258 -5.99 -0.99 -17.22
C GLY A 258 -6.11 0.53 -17.39
N SER A 259 -5.57 1.03 -18.49
CA SER A 259 -5.58 2.46 -18.84
C SER A 259 -6.94 2.92 -19.39
N ASP A 260 -7.24 4.22 -19.26
CA ASP A 260 -8.48 4.84 -19.74
C ASP A 260 -9.76 4.22 -19.14
N ALA A 261 -9.64 3.49 -18.06
CA ALA A 261 -10.75 2.82 -17.40
C ALA A 261 -11.56 3.80 -16.51
N LYS A 262 -12.80 3.41 -16.21
CA LYS A 262 -13.67 4.20 -15.35
C LYS A 262 -14.33 3.30 -14.30
N ILE A 263 -14.06 3.58 -13.02
CA ILE A 263 -14.56 2.81 -11.89
C ILE A 263 -15.42 3.70 -10.99
N GLY A 264 -16.60 3.23 -10.69
CA GLY A 264 -17.49 3.86 -9.71
C GLY A 264 -18.51 4.84 -10.27
N PRO A 265 -19.13 5.63 -9.38
CA PRO A 265 -18.93 5.61 -7.93
C PRO A 265 -19.51 4.37 -7.24
N PHE A 266 -19.02 4.09 -6.02
CA PHE A 266 -19.50 3.02 -5.15
C PHE A 266 -19.35 1.62 -5.76
N SER A 267 -18.26 1.39 -6.50
CA SER A 267 -17.89 0.06 -7.00
C SER A 267 -16.94 -0.62 -6.01
N TYR A 268 -17.05 -1.95 -5.94
CA TYR A 268 -16.17 -2.79 -5.15
C TYR A 268 -15.50 -3.81 -6.05
N ILE A 269 -14.22 -3.57 -6.37
CA ILE A 269 -13.39 -4.49 -7.15
C ILE A 269 -12.57 -5.30 -6.17
N ARG A 270 -12.88 -6.59 -6.08
CA ARG A 270 -12.28 -7.53 -5.12
C ARG A 270 -11.13 -8.29 -5.75
N ALA A 271 -10.38 -8.95 -4.88
CA ALA A 271 -9.19 -9.72 -5.22
C ALA A 271 -9.32 -10.57 -6.49
N ASP A 272 -8.20 -10.71 -7.18
CA ASP A 272 -8.03 -11.48 -8.42
C ASP A 272 -8.89 -10.97 -9.59
N SER A 273 -9.27 -9.67 -9.56
CA SER A 273 -10.01 -9.07 -10.68
C SER A 273 -9.07 -8.29 -11.60
N VAL A 274 -9.29 -8.43 -12.90
CA VAL A 274 -8.55 -7.73 -13.95
C VAL A 274 -9.53 -7.02 -14.87
N LEU A 275 -9.43 -5.71 -14.97
CA LEU A 275 -10.18 -4.90 -15.91
C LEU A 275 -9.18 -4.35 -16.94
N GLU A 276 -9.33 -4.71 -18.19
CA GLU A 276 -8.45 -4.24 -19.26
C GLU A 276 -8.67 -2.78 -19.63
N ASN A 277 -7.91 -2.28 -20.59
CA ASN A 277 -7.98 -0.88 -21.02
C ASN A 277 -9.40 -0.49 -21.43
N ARG A 278 -9.80 0.74 -21.10
CA ARG A 278 -11.12 1.30 -21.43
C ARG A 278 -12.31 0.56 -20.83
N ALA A 279 -12.07 -0.40 -19.93
CA ALA A 279 -13.15 -1.09 -19.22
C ALA A 279 -13.88 -0.14 -18.25
N GLN A 280 -15.17 -0.39 -18.02
CA GLN A 280 -15.99 0.43 -17.14
C GLN A 280 -16.78 -0.42 -16.15
N ALA A 281 -16.64 -0.11 -14.87
CA ALA A 281 -17.48 -0.63 -13.80
C ALA A 281 -18.31 0.52 -13.21
N GLY A 282 -19.61 0.52 -13.45
CA GLY A 282 -20.54 1.58 -13.07
C GLY A 282 -20.91 1.54 -11.59
N SER A 283 -21.80 2.42 -11.18
CA SER A 283 -22.18 2.61 -9.78
C SER A 283 -22.76 1.35 -9.13
N PHE A 284 -22.35 1.08 -7.88
CA PHE A 284 -22.83 -0.06 -7.10
C PHE A 284 -22.58 -1.40 -7.81
N THR A 285 -21.45 -1.55 -8.48
CA THR A 285 -21.04 -2.83 -9.06
C THR A 285 -20.04 -3.53 -8.14
N GLU A 286 -20.14 -4.84 -8.07
CA GLU A 286 -19.16 -5.67 -7.40
C GLU A 286 -18.58 -6.68 -8.40
N LEU A 287 -17.25 -6.76 -8.47
CA LEU A 287 -16.50 -7.74 -9.25
C LEU A 287 -15.62 -8.56 -8.30
N LYS A 288 -15.61 -9.89 -8.48
CA LYS A 288 -14.78 -10.80 -7.69
C LYS A 288 -14.19 -11.88 -8.59
N GLY A 289 -12.86 -12.03 -8.59
CA GLY A 289 -12.19 -13.06 -9.38
C GLY A 289 -12.55 -13.03 -10.87
N SER A 290 -12.79 -11.82 -11.40
CA SER A 290 -13.38 -11.61 -12.72
C SER A 290 -12.43 -10.86 -13.65
N HIS A 291 -12.47 -11.25 -14.92
CA HIS A 291 -11.74 -10.60 -16.00
C HIS A 291 -12.72 -9.87 -16.93
N LEU A 292 -12.51 -8.57 -17.14
CA LEU A 292 -13.23 -7.78 -18.14
C LEU A 292 -12.28 -7.38 -19.26
N GLY A 293 -12.50 -7.88 -20.44
CA GLY A 293 -11.75 -7.54 -21.64
C GLY A 293 -11.88 -6.09 -22.05
N GLU A 294 -11.03 -5.67 -22.94
CA GLU A 294 -10.89 -4.29 -23.38
C GLU A 294 -12.21 -3.66 -23.81
N GLY A 295 -12.52 -2.47 -23.30
CA GLY A 295 -13.72 -1.71 -23.65
C GLY A 295 -15.02 -2.30 -23.13
N SER A 296 -15.00 -3.38 -22.36
CA SER A 296 -16.20 -3.97 -21.77
C SER A 296 -16.78 -3.09 -20.67
N ARG A 297 -18.09 -3.12 -20.53
CA ARG A 297 -18.84 -2.22 -19.64
C ARG A 297 -19.82 -2.99 -18.76
N VAL A 298 -19.74 -2.75 -17.46
CA VAL A 298 -20.70 -3.20 -16.48
C VAL A 298 -21.50 -1.98 -16.04
N ALA A 299 -22.81 -2.02 -16.27
CA ALA A 299 -23.69 -0.94 -15.82
C ALA A 299 -23.84 -0.96 -14.28
N GLN A 300 -24.78 -0.20 -13.76
CA GLN A 300 -24.99 -0.09 -12.31
C GLN A 300 -25.67 -1.32 -11.70
N LEU A 301 -25.48 -1.51 -10.37
CA LEU A 301 -26.14 -2.51 -9.53
C LEU A 301 -25.87 -3.96 -9.97
N ALA A 302 -24.71 -4.24 -10.54
CA ALA A 302 -24.36 -5.56 -11.05
C ALA A 302 -23.40 -6.30 -10.12
N TYR A 303 -23.51 -7.63 -10.11
CA TYR A 303 -22.54 -8.52 -9.46
C TYR A 303 -21.94 -9.49 -10.48
N LEU A 304 -20.62 -9.45 -10.63
CA LEU A 304 -19.87 -10.38 -11.46
C LEU A 304 -18.88 -11.18 -10.60
N GLY A 305 -19.19 -12.43 -10.33
CA GLY A 305 -18.32 -13.37 -9.63
C GLY A 305 -17.77 -14.42 -10.58
N ASP A 306 -16.46 -14.68 -10.52
CA ASP A 306 -15.76 -15.71 -11.29
C ASP A 306 -16.14 -15.67 -12.79
N THR A 307 -16.08 -14.49 -13.41
CA THR A 307 -16.53 -14.23 -14.78
C THR A 307 -15.36 -13.88 -15.68
N ASP A 308 -15.25 -14.53 -16.84
CA ASP A 308 -14.34 -14.17 -17.92
C ASP A 308 -15.16 -13.55 -19.05
N ALA A 309 -15.11 -12.23 -19.18
CA ALA A 309 -15.75 -11.50 -20.27
C ALA A 309 -14.70 -11.02 -21.27
N GLY A 310 -14.93 -11.31 -22.54
CA GLY A 310 -14.12 -10.86 -23.65
C GLY A 310 -14.19 -9.36 -23.89
N ARG A 311 -13.70 -8.91 -25.03
CA ARG A 311 -13.67 -7.51 -25.43
C ARG A 311 -15.07 -6.99 -25.80
N GLY A 312 -15.37 -5.76 -25.44
CA GLY A 312 -16.59 -5.07 -25.88
C GLY A 312 -17.89 -5.61 -25.28
N VAL A 313 -17.83 -6.52 -24.30
CA VAL A 313 -19.01 -7.08 -23.65
C VAL A 313 -19.76 -5.99 -22.86
N GLN A 314 -21.09 -5.96 -22.97
CA GLN A 314 -21.91 -5.02 -22.26
C GLN A 314 -22.88 -5.72 -21.31
N PHE A 315 -22.79 -5.38 -20.03
CA PHE A 315 -23.71 -5.85 -19.01
C PHE A 315 -24.71 -4.74 -18.66
N GLY A 316 -25.98 -5.04 -18.80
CA GLY A 316 -27.07 -4.16 -18.38
C GLY A 316 -27.17 -4.04 -16.86
N ALA A 317 -27.93 -3.06 -16.39
CA ALA A 317 -28.11 -2.84 -14.96
C ALA A 317 -28.71 -4.07 -14.25
N ALA A 318 -28.27 -4.30 -13.01
CA ALA A 318 -28.71 -5.43 -12.18
C ALA A 318 -28.46 -6.82 -12.80
N SER A 319 -27.45 -6.95 -13.67
CA SER A 319 -27.00 -8.26 -14.16
C SER A 319 -26.24 -8.99 -13.06
N VAL A 320 -26.42 -10.31 -12.96
CA VAL A 320 -25.79 -11.15 -11.96
C VAL A 320 -25.22 -12.40 -12.59
N THR A 321 -23.96 -12.76 -12.23
CA THR A 321 -23.42 -14.09 -12.47
C THR A 321 -23.55 -14.91 -11.19
N ALA A 322 -24.45 -15.88 -11.18
CA ALA A 322 -24.68 -16.76 -10.04
C ALA A 322 -23.62 -17.88 -10.04
N ASN A 323 -22.50 -17.62 -9.40
CA ASN A 323 -21.28 -18.42 -9.48
C ASN A 323 -21.16 -19.52 -8.40
N PHE A 324 -21.98 -19.52 -7.34
CA PHE A 324 -21.88 -20.44 -6.22
C PHE A 324 -23.11 -21.35 -6.07
N ASP A 325 -22.89 -22.66 -5.99
CA ASP A 325 -23.93 -23.69 -5.89
C ASP A 325 -24.10 -24.32 -4.49
N ARG A 326 -23.56 -23.68 -3.46
CA ARG A 326 -23.39 -24.13 -2.06
C ARG A 326 -22.26 -25.14 -1.83
N ARG A 327 -21.55 -25.59 -2.86
CA ARG A 327 -20.44 -26.55 -2.76
C ARG A 327 -19.15 -25.99 -3.35
N ALA A 328 -19.27 -25.39 -4.53
CA ALA A 328 -18.15 -24.85 -5.28
C ALA A 328 -18.53 -23.56 -6.02
N THR A 329 -17.52 -22.81 -6.43
CA THR A 329 -17.68 -21.70 -7.37
C THR A 329 -17.42 -22.20 -8.79
N HIS A 330 -18.19 -21.67 -9.74
CA HIS A 330 -18.11 -21.98 -11.15
C HIS A 330 -17.93 -20.71 -11.96
N ARG A 331 -17.24 -20.82 -13.09
CA ARG A 331 -16.98 -19.66 -13.96
C ARG A 331 -18.08 -19.49 -15.01
N THR A 332 -18.39 -18.22 -15.27
CA THR A 332 -19.15 -17.81 -16.46
C THR A 332 -18.18 -17.31 -17.52
N ARG A 333 -18.26 -17.80 -18.75
CA ARG A 333 -17.46 -17.33 -19.87
C ARG A 333 -18.33 -16.60 -20.86
N ILE A 334 -17.89 -15.41 -21.27
CA ILE A 334 -18.62 -14.55 -22.21
C ILE A 334 -17.66 -14.10 -23.28
N GLU A 335 -17.90 -14.48 -24.51
CA GLU A 335 -17.06 -14.09 -25.64
C GLU A 335 -17.28 -12.63 -26.05
N ASP A 336 -16.42 -12.13 -26.96
CA ASP A 336 -16.40 -10.74 -27.43
C ASP A 336 -17.79 -10.26 -27.90
N ASP A 337 -18.05 -8.97 -27.69
CA ASP A 337 -19.20 -8.22 -28.25
C ASP A 337 -20.57 -8.76 -27.81
N ALA A 338 -20.63 -9.62 -26.81
CA ALA A 338 -21.91 -10.09 -26.26
C ALA A 338 -22.62 -9.01 -25.45
N PHE A 339 -23.96 -9.06 -25.45
CA PHE A 339 -24.82 -8.16 -24.69
C PHE A 339 -25.64 -8.93 -23.66
N VAL A 340 -25.49 -8.57 -22.39
CA VAL A 340 -26.29 -9.12 -21.27
C VAL A 340 -27.31 -8.10 -20.84
N GLY A 341 -28.58 -8.37 -21.09
CA GLY A 341 -29.69 -7.46 -20.80
C GLY A 341 -29.86 -7.19 -19.30
N SER A 342 -30.47 -6.06 -18.97
CA SER A 342 -30.71 -5.65 -17.58
C SER A 342 -31.51 -6.68 -16.80
N GLY A 343 -31.12 -6.95 -15.54
CA GLY A 343 -31.76 -7.95 -14.68
C GLY A 343 -31.58 -9.40 -15.13
N ALA A 344 -30.67 -9.67 -16.06
CA ALA A 344 -30.35 -11.04 -16.45
C ALA A 344 -29.54 -11.72 -15.36
N SER A 345 -29.80 -13.02 -15.15
CA SER A 345 -29.08 -13.89 -14.23
C SER A 345 -28.41 -15.03 -15.00
N LEU A 346 -27.07 -15.09 -14.98
CA LEU A 346 -26.29 -16.15 -15.62
C LEU A 346 -25.92 -17.18 -14.55
N VAL A 347 -26.47 -18.39 -14.65
CA VAL A 347 -26.22 -19.46 -13.68
C VAL A 347 -25.02 -20.28 -14.14
N ALA A 348 -23.89 -20.05 -13.47
CA ALA A 348 -22.65 -20.75 -13.81
C ALA A 348 -22.66 -22.24 -13.43
N PRO A 349 -21.97 -23.15 -14.20
CA PRO A 349 -21.16 -22.76 -15.36
C PRO A 349 -22.01 -22.55 -16.61
N VAL A 350 -21.69 -21.49 -17.39
CA VAL A 350 -22.37 -21.22 -18.67
C VAL A 350 -21.41 -20.45 -19.60
N GLU A 351 -21.53 -20.74 -20.90
CA GLU A 351 -20.79 -20.07 -21.96
C GLU A 351 -21.73 -19.22 -22.83
N ILE A 352 -21.39 -17.93 -23.02
CA ILE A 352 -22.13 -17.01 -23.88
C ILE A 352 -21.27 -16.70 -25.09
N GLY A 353 -21.69 -17.16 -26.26
CA GLY A 353 -20.95 -17.02 -27.50
C GLY A 353 -20.83 -15.58 -28.00
N ARG A 354 -19.89 -15.36 -28.90
CA ARG A 354 -19.58 -14.05 -29.49
C ARG A 354 -20.80 -13.34 -30.05
N GLY A 355 -21.00 -12.08 -29.65
CA GLY A 355 -22.10 -11.26 -30.15
C GLY A 355 -23.50 -11.80 -29.79
N ALA A 356 -23.61 -12.74 -28.87
CA ALA A 356 -24.89 -13.21 -28.37
C ALA A 356 -25.62 -12.12 -27.60
N TYR A 357 -26.93 -12.16 -27.65
CA TYR A 357 -27.82 -11.19 -26.99
C TYR A 357 -28.68 -11.90 -25.93
N ILE A 358 -28.50 -11.54 -24.67
CA ILE A 358 -29.35 -12.02 -23.58
C ILE A 358 -30.44 -10.98 -23.33
N ALA A 359 -31.70 -11.38 -23.51
CA ALA A 359 -32.83 -10.47 -23.29
C ALA A 359 -32.95 -10.06 -21.80
N ALA A 360 -33.40 -8.86 -21.54
CA ALA A 360 -33.59 -8.36 -20.18
C ALA A 360 -34.48 -9.28 -19.33
N GLY A 361 -34.11 -9.48 -18.05
CA GLY A 361 -34.83 -10.35 -17.12
C GLY A 361 -34.76 -11.85 -17.45
N THR A 362 -33.79 -12.28 -18.26
CA THR A 362 -33.58 -13.68 -18.61
C THR A 362 -32.75 -14.38 -17.55
N THR A 363 -33.16 -15.57 -17.13
CA THR A 363 -32.31 -16.53 -16.42
C THR A 363 -31.70 -17.51 -17.42
N VAL A 364 -30.38 -17.46 -17.56
CA VAL A 364 -29.60 -18.34 -18.46
C VAL A 364 -29.06 -19.50 -17.66
N THR A 365 -29.38 -20.74 -18.07
CA THR A 365 -28.97 -22.00 -17.42
C THR A 365 -28.25 -22.94 -18.38
N GLU A 366 -28.20 -22.60 -19.66
CA GLU A 366 -27.57 -23.36 -20.72
C GLU A 366 -26.71 -22.44 -21.59
N ASP A 367 -25.73 -23.01 -22.28
CA ASP A 367 -24.84 -22.23 -23.17
C ASP A 367 -25.64 -21.55 -24.29
N VAL A 368 -25.23 -20.33 -24.62
CA VAL A 368 -25.85 -19.53 -25.67
C VAL A 368 -24.90 -19.43 -26.86
N PRO A 369 -25.31 -19.98 -28.05
CA PRO A 369 -24.48 -19.93 -29.24
C PRO A 369 -24.15 -18.49 -29.69
N SER A 370 -23.06 -18.34 -30.43
CA SER A 370 -22.66 -17.04 -31.02
C SER A 370 -23.80 -16.47 -31.86
N GLN A 371 -23.99 -15.13 -31.79
CA GLN A 371 -25.01 -14.37 -32.53
C GLN A 371 -26.46 -14.78 -32.21
N ALA A 372 -26.70 -15.60 -31.17
CA ALA A 372 -28.02 -16.01 -30.77
C ALA A 372 -28.71 -15.01 -29.83
N LEU A 373 -30.03 -15.02 -29.81
CA LEU A 373 -30.87 -14.35 -28.84
C LEU A 373 -31.40 -15.34 -27.82
N ALA A 374 -31.03 -15.20 -26.54
CA ALA A 374 -31.57 -16.00 -25.44
C ALA A 374 -32.69 -15.26 -24.71
N ILE A 375 -33.84 -15.87 -24.55
CA ILE A 375 -34.99 -15.33 -23.81
C ILE A 375 -35.49 -16.40 -22.84
N GLY A 376 -35.22 -16.25 -21.56
CA GLY A 376 -35.62 -17.14 -20.47
C GLY A 376 -36.56 -16.46 -19.48
N ARG A 377 -37.68 -15.93 -19.92
CA ARG A 377 -38.71 -15.27 -19.10
C ARG A 377 -40.13 -15.56 -19.62
N ALA A 378 -41.12 -15.45 -18.72
CA ALA A 378 -42.53 -15.64 -19.06
C ALA A 378 -43.00 -14.57 -20.06
N ARG A 379 -43.99 -14.94 -20.91
CA ARG A 379 -44.62 -14.01 -21.82
C ARG A 379 -45.52 -13.03 -21.04
N GLN A 380 -45.42 -11.77 -21.32
CA GLN A 380 -46.20 -10.72 -20.64
C GLN A 380 -47.72 -10.93 -20.90
N THR A 381 -48.47 -10.80 -19.82
CA THR A 381 -49.96 -10.78 -19.87
C THR A 381 -50.48 -9.52 -19.25
N ASN A 382 -51.31 -8.78 -20.00
CA ASN A 382 -51.95 -7.53 -19.51
C ASN A 382 -53.37 -7.83 -19.06
N LYS A 383 -53.71 -7.50 -17.81
CA LYS A 383 -55.06 -7.54 -17.26
C LYS A 383 -55.65 -6.14 -17.29
N LYS A 384 -56.59 -5.87 -18.24
CA LYS A 384 -57.23 -4.55 -18.38
C LYS A 384 -58.03 -4.19 -17.14
N ASP A 385 -58.03 -2.93 -16.76
CA ASP A 385 -58.81 -2.29 -15.68
C ASP A 385 -58.51 -2.88 -14.25
N TRP A 386 -57.45 -3.68 -14.10
CA TRP A 386 -57.13 -4.31 -12.83
C TRP A 386 -56.89 -3.32 -11.69
N ALA A 387 -56.12 -2.24 -11.94
CA ALA A 387 -55.84 -1.21 -10.94
C ALA A 387 -57.07 -0.36 -10.58
N GLY A 388 -57.97 -0.14 -11.51
CA GLY A 388 -59.26 0.58 -11.29
C GLY A 388 -60.23 -0.19 -10.41
N LYS A 389 -60.28 -1.52 -10.52
CA LYS A 389 -61.16 -2.39 -9.72
C LYS A 389 -60.70 -2.57 -8.28
N ASN A 390 -59.45 -2.29 -7.98
CA ASN A 390 -58.83 -2.46 -6.63
C ASN A 390 -58.62 -1.16 -5.87
N LYS A 391 -59.15 -0.01 -6.35
CA LYS A 391 -59.23 1.21 -5.55
C LYS A 391 -60.37 1.07 -4.55
N ARG A 392 -60.05 0.66 -3.33
CA ARG A 392 -60.87 0.85 -2.14
C ARG A 392 -60.44 2.07 -1.40
#